data_d4044da84c479c203cc299ce41bc895d
#
_entry.id   d4044da84c479c203cc299ce41bc895d
#
_cell.length_a   1.000
_cell.length_b   1.000
_cell.length_c   1.000
_cell.angle_alpha   90.00
_cell.angle_beta   90.00
_cell.angle_gamma   90.00
#
_symmetry.space_group_name_H-M   'P 1'
#
loop_
_entity.id
_entity.type
_entity.pdbx_description
1 polymer ?
#
loop_
_entity_poly.entity_id
_entity_poly.type
_entity_poly.pdbx_seq_one_letter_code
_entity_poly.pdbx_strand_id
1 'polypeptide(L)'
;MSQTPPHPQHTAELPLSDAWRALSALCVGFFMILLDQTIVAVATPHFHKDLDASLNDVIWVTSVYLLTFAVPLLVTGRLGDRFGQRTIYLIGMVVFTLSSLACGLASTIELLIIARALQGFGASLIAPQTMSVINRIFPRDKRGAAMGMWGAVAGFASLMGPLLGGVIVAYVGWQWIFFINVPIGVVSLVLVARWVPVLPRASRSIDALSVVASVISVFAFVFTLQEGPHLGWPLWLWGLLAAGVGAFVWFVWLQYTAARRGTEPLVPLVMFRNRNFALGSFSISAMGFVVGGTMVPIMLFLQDVQDMNAQQAAFMLIPMAVISGTLAPFVGRLADRIHPRVLSMIGFGFMTAAALALAAIMRDGVGRWWMLLPAVLLGFGNGFVWSPNSATSMRDLPIQSLGAASGVYNTTRQIGSVLGSAAIGGVMQMGVANSGYANSMVLCVIVLIFGLIAVSRFTERTDTAAAD
;
A
#
# COMPACT_ATOMS: atom_id res chain seq x y z
N MET A 1 15.98 -45.08 -14.51
CA MET A 1 15.29 -43.90 -14.08
C MET A 1 16.09 -42.68 -14.55
N SER A 2 15.71 -42.10 -15.67
CA SER A 2 16.36 -40.96 -16.29
C SER A 2 15.94 -39.69 -15.57
N GLN A 3 16.87 -39.07 -14.82
CA GLN A 3 16.67 -37.77 -14.26
C GLN A 3 16.77 -36.74 -15.40
N THR A 4 15.63 -36.20 -15.81
CA THR A 4 15.59 -35.03 -16.67
C THR A 4 16.21 -33.84 -15.89
N PRO A 5 17.24 -33.17 -16.42
CA PRO A 5 17.84 -32.02 -15.75
C PRO A 5 16.80 -30.89 -15.64
N PRO A 6 16.82 -30.09 -14.55
CA PRO A 6 15.92 -28.97 -14.39
C PRO A 6 16.14 -27.98 -15.54
N HIS A 7 15.05 -27.62 -16.23
CA HIS A 7 15.08 -26.61 -17.28
C HIS A 7 15.76 -25.33 -16.77
N PRO A 8 16.77 -24.81 -17.46
CA PRO A 8 17.36 -23.52 -17.10
C PRO A 8 16.26 -22.45 -17.21
N GLN A 9 15.97 -21.78 -16.10
CA GLN A 9 15.18 -20.57 -16.11
C GLN A 9 15.96 -19.55 -16.96
N HIS A 10 15.53 -19.34 -18.20
CA HIS A 10 16.07 -18.30 -19.07
C HIS A 10 15.80 -16.94 -18.42
N THR A 11 16.73 -16.47 -17.60
CA THR A 11 16.89 -15.05 -17.33
C THR A 11 17.25 -14.42 -18.67
N ALA A 12 16.40 -13.55 -19.19
CA ALA A 12 16.77 -12.72 -20.31
C ALA A 12 17.79 -11.71 -19.78
N GLU A 13 19.08 -12.09 -19.76
CA GLU A 13 20.14 -11.20 -19.31
C GLU A 13 20.27 -10.07 -20.33
N LEU A 14 19.67 -8.93 -20.00
CA LEU A 14 19.85 -7.69 -20.73
C LEU A 14 21.22 -7.08 -20.39
N PRO A 15 21.82 -6.33 -21.33
CA PRO A 15 22.91 -5.43 -20.98
C PRO A 15 22.48 -4.57 -19.79
N LEU A 16 23.38 -4.41 -18.81
CA LEU A 16 23.05 -3.72 -17.54
C LEU A 16 22.50 -2.30 -17.77
N SER A 17 23.00 -1.59 -18.78
CA SER A 17 22.48 -0.28 -19.21
C SER A 17 21.00 -0.30 -19.58
N ASP A 18 20.58 -1.35 -20.31
CA ASP A 18 19.18 -1.48 -20.76
C ASP A 18 18.27 -1.93 -19.61
N ALA A 19 18.77 -2.75 -18.69
CA ALA A 19 18.06 -3.10 -17.47
C ALA A 19 17.78 -1.85 -16.60
N TRP A 20 18.75 -0.94 -16.47
CA TRP A 20 18.55 0.32 -15.74
C TRP A 20 17.58 1.27 -16.45
N ARG A 21 17.60 1.35 -17.79
CA ARG A 21 16.61 2.12 -18.56
C ARG A 21 15.19 1.56 -18.37
N ALA A 22 15.04 0.23 -18.43
CA ALA A 22 13.75 -0.43 -18.19
C ALA A 22 13.24 -0.16 -16.76
N LEU A 23 14.12 -0.23 -15.75
CA LEU A 23 13.77 0.09 -14.37
C LEU A 23 13.34 1.55 -14.22
N SER A 24 14.06 2.50 -14.81
CA SER A 24 13.72 3.91 -14.76
C SER A 24 12.34 4.18 -15.38
N ALA A 25 12.00 3.53 -16.50
CA ALA A 25 10.68 3.61 -17.13
C ALA A 25 9.56 3.10 -16.19
N LEU A 26 9.78 1.95 -15.54
CA LEU A 26 8.83 1.36 -14.60
C LEU A 26 8.68 2.21 -13.32
N CYS A 27 9.76 2.83 -12.87
CA CYS A 27 9.75 3.72 -11.71
C CYS A 27 8.92 4.99 -11.92
N VAL A 28 8.78 5.49 -13.15
CA VAL A 28 7.90 6.64 -13.46
C VAL A 28 6.45 6.33 -13.12
N GLY A 29 5.93 5.18 -13.56
CA GLY A 29 4.55 4.80 -13.25
C GLY A 29 4.37 4.39 -11.78
N PHE A 30 5.37 3.76 -11.18
CA PHE A 30 5.33 3.45 -9.76
C PHE A 30 5.33 4.72 -8.90
N PHE A 31 6.13 5.72 -9.24
CA PHE A 31 6.11 7.05 -8.64
C PHE A 31 4.71 7.67 -8.72
N MET A 32 4.10 7.64 -9.91
CA MET A 32 2.78 8.20 -10.15
C MET A 32 1.71 7.55 -9.26
N ILE A 33 1.69 6.21 -9.13
CA ILE A 33 0.74 5.51 -8.26
C ILE A 33 0.88 5.95 -6.79
N LEU A 34 2.11 6.05 -6.30
CA LEU A 34 2.37 6.42 -4.90
C LEU A 34 2.13 7.91 -4.65
N LEU A 35 2.44 8.76 -5.62
CA LEU A 35 2.09 10.17 -5.59
C LEU A 35 0.58 10.35 -5.49
N ASP A 36 -0.18 9.66 -6.34
CA ASP A 36 -1.65 9.71 -6.36
C ASP A 36 -2.28 9.28 -5.03
N GLN A 37 -1.74 8.24 -4.39
CA GLN A 37 -2.23 7.79 -3.08
C GLN A 37 -2.10 8.85 -1.98
N THR A 38 -1.07 9.68 -2.04
CA THR A 38 -0.76 10.65 -0.97
C THR A 38 -1.28 12.05 -1.28
N ILE A 39 -1.31 12.46 -2.55
CA ILE A 39 -1.73 13.79 -2.98
C ILE A 39 -3.23 14.00 -2.78
N VAL A 40 -4.05 12.97 -2.98
CA VAL A 40 -5.52 13.03 -2.87
C VAL A 40 -5.97 13.38 -1.45
N ALA A 41 -5.27 12.92 -0.41
CA ALA A 41 -5.59 13.24 0.96
C ALA A 41 -5.57 14.75 1.26
N VAL A 42 -4.73 15.52 0.58
CA VAL A 42 -4.66 16.99 0.72
C VAL A 42 -5.89 17.68 0.15
N ALA A 43 -6.48 17.11 -0.90
CA ALA A 43 -7.67 17.66 -1.57
C ALA A 43 -8.98 17.26 -0.88
N THR A 44 -8.94 16.37 0.11
CA THR A 44 -10.11 15.82 0.80
C THR A 44 -11.12 16.89 1.28
N PRO A 45 -10.70 17.98 1.97
CA PRO A 45 -11.65 19.03 2.39
C PRO A 45 -12.30 19.78 1.23
N HIS A 46 -11.62 19.88 0.08
CA HIS A 46 -12.17 20.55 -1.11
C HIS A 46 -13.25 19.70 -1.78
N PHE A 47 -13.15 18.37 -1.76
CA PHE A 47 -14.22 17.49 -2.24
C PHE A 47 -15.51 17.71 -1.45
N HIS A 48 -15.40 17.86 -0.11
CA HIS A 48 -16.54 18.15 0.74
C HIS A 48 -17.22 19.48 0.37
N LYS A 49 -16.45 20.53 0.11
CA LYS A 49 -16.95 21.89 -0.17
C LYS A 49 -17.43 22.06 -1.61
N ASP A 50 -16.64 21.62 -2.57
CA ASP A 50 -16.84 21.94 -3.99
C ASP A 50 -17.82 20.97 -4.67
N LEU A 51 -17.98 19.75 -4.16
CA LEU A 51 -18.89 18.73 -4.69
C LEU A 51 -20.11 18.49 -3.78
N ASP A 52 -20.30 19.33 -2.74
CA ASP A 52 -21.40 19.18 -1.75
C ASP A 52 -21.52 17.75 -1.20
N ALA A 53 -20.36 17.13 -0.93
CA ALA A 53 -20.24 15.73 -0.58
C ALA A 53 -20.32 15.54 0.94
N SER A 54 -20.93 14.43 1.39
CA SER A 54 -20.87 14.04 2.79
C SER A 54 -19.47 13.60 3.20
N LEU A 55 -19.17 13.57 4.50
CA LEU A 55 -17.90 13.05 5.02
C LEU A 55 -17.69 11.58 4.59
N ASN A 56 -18.75 10.80 4.54
CA ASN A 56 -18.71 9.40 4.09
C ASN A 56 -18.28 9.29 2.63
N ASP A 57 -18.85 10.10 1.74
CA ASP A 57 -18.51 10.09 0.31
C ASP A 57 -17.04 10.46 0.10
N VAL A 58 -16.56 11.45 0.85
CA VAL A 58 -15.15 11.88 0.80
C VAL A 58 -14.20 10.76 1.23
N ILE A 59 -14.55 9.98 2.27
CA ILE A 59 -13.78 8.81 2.69
C ILE A 59 -13.79 7.75 1.58
N TRP A 60 -14.94 7.57 0.88
CA TRP A 60 -15.05 6.65 -0.24
C TRP A 60 -14.09 6.97 -1.40
N VAL A 61 -13.79 8.22 -1.68
CA VAL A 61 -12.82 8.61 -2.71
C VAL A 61 -11.45 7.92 -2.51
N THR A 62 -11.01 7.81 -1.25
CA THR A 62 -9.75 7.13 -0.92
C THR A 62 -9.95 5.61 -0.77
N SER A 63 -10.99 5.19 -0.06
CA SER A 63 -11.21 3.77 0.25
C SER A 63 -11.50 2.93 -0.99
N VAL A 64 -12.29 3.43 -1.94
CA VAL A 64 -12.60 2.68 -3.16
C VAL A 64 -11.37 2.47 -4.04
N TYR A 65 -10.49 3.46 -4.12
CA TYR A 65 -9.21 3.32 -4.81
C TYR A 65 -8.35 2.24 -4.17
N LEU A 66 -8.18 2.30 -2.84
CA LEU A 66 -7.40 1.29 -2.10
C LEU A 66 -8.03 -0.11 -2.23
N LEU A 67 -9.36 -0.21 -2.18
CA LEU A 67 -10.09 -1.46 -2.36
C LEU A 67 -9.84 -2.08 -3.73
N THR A 68 -10.08 -1.31 -4.80
CA THR A 68 -9.91 -1.78 -6.18
C THR A 68 -8.45 -1.94 -6.58
N PHE A 69 -7.54 -1.34 -5.85
CA PHE A 69 -6.10 -1.60 -5.95
C PHE A 69 -5.71 -2.92 -5.27
N ALA A 70 -6.12 -3.12 -4.00
CA ALA A 70 -5.66 -4.24 -3.18
C ALA A 70 -6.25 -5.59 -3.61
N VAL A 71 -7.56 -5.61 -3.91
CA VAL A 71 -8.29 -6.87 -4.18
C VAL A 71 -7.75 -7.61 -5.42
N PRO A 72 -7.55 -6.95 -6.59
CA PRO A 72 -7.05 -7.65 -7.76
C PRO A 72 -5.54 -7.95 -7.70
N LEU A 73 -4.79 -7.37 -6.76
CA LEU A 73 -3.32 -7.41 -6.73
C LEU A 73 -2.73 -8.83 -6.80
N LEU A 74 -3.37 -9.80 -6.13
CA LEU A 74 -2.98 -11.21 -6.17
C LEU A 74 -3.12 -11.82 -7.57
N VAL A 75 -4.14 -11.41 -8.30
CA VAL A 75 -4.47 -11.93 -9.63
C VAL A 75 -3.66 -11.24 -10.70
N THR A 76 -3.49 -9.93 -10.59
CA THR A 76 -2.83 -9.10 -11.61
C THR A 76 -1.35 -9.47 -11.77
N GLY A 77 -0.69 -9.93 -10.69
CA GLY A 77 0.64 -10.53 -10.78
C GLY A 77 0.67 -11.76 -11.70
N ARG A 78 -0.32 -12.65 -11.57
CA ARG A 78 -0.44 -13.85 -12.44
C ARG A 78 -0.88 -13.52 -13.86
N LEU A 79 -1.71 -12.47 -14.04
CA LEU A 79 -2.03 -11.98 -15.38
C LEU A 79 -0.76 -11.54 -16.13
N GLY A 80 0.18 -10.88 -15.43
CA GLY A 80 1.48 -10.53 -15.99
C GLY A 80 2.31 -11.73 -16.40
N ASP A 81 2.33 -12.80 -15.60
CA ASP A 81 3.03 -14.04 -15.94
C ASP A 81 2.42 -14.71 -17.17
N ARG A 82 1.09 -14.72 -17.30
CA ARG A 82 0.36 -15.37 -18.39
C ARG A 82 0.34 -14.58 -19.70
N PHE A 83 0.09 -13.27 -19.63
CA PHE A 83 -0.11 -12.41 -20.80
C PHE A 83 1.11 -11.54 -21.12
N GLY A 84 2.12 -11.52 -20.24
CA GLY A 84 3.33 -10.72 -20.34
C GLY A 84 3.27 -9.46 -19.47
N GLN A 85 4.30 -9.27 -18.64
CA GLN A 85 4.36 -8.16 -17.66
C GLN A 85 4.25 -6.78 -18.32
N ARG A 86 4.98 -6.59 -19.45
CA ARG A 86 4.92 -5.34 -20.23
C ARG A 86 3.51 -5.03 -20.70
N THR A 87 2.79 -6.02 -21.25
CA THR A 87 1.43 -5.83 -21.78
C THR A 87 0.46 -5.44 -20.67
N ILE A 88 0.47 -6.17 -19.54
CA ILE A 88 -0.41 -5.88 -18.39
C ILE A 88 -0.10 -4.52 -17.78
N TYR A 89 1.19 -4.16 -17.68
CA TYR A 89 1.61 -2.84 -17.22
C TYR A 89 1.05 -1.72 -18.12
N LEU A 90 1.19 -1.85 -19.44
CA LEU A 90 0.70 -0.86 -20.41
C LEU A 90 -0.83 -0.71 -20.35
N ILE A 91 -1.57 -1.82 -20.26
CA ILE A 91 -3.03 -1.79 -20.08
C ILE A 91 -3.38 -1.05 -18.77
N GLY A 92 -2.73 -1.40 -17.67
CA GLY A 92 -2.92 -0.75 -16.38
C GLY A 92 -2.64 0.75 -16.43
N MET A 93 -1.57 1.15 -17.14
CA MET A 93 -1.19 2.55 -17.30
C MET A 93 -2.23 3.33 -18.12
N VAL A 94 -2.77 2.75 -19.19
CA VAL A 94 -3.86 3.37 -19.97
C VAL A 94 -5.11 3.54 -19.08
N VAL A 95 -5.52 2.50 -18.38
CA VAL A 95 -6.67 2.55 -17.46
C VAL A 95 -6.44 3.61 -16.40
N PHE A 96 -5.30 3.63 -15.73
CA PHE A 96 -4.97 4.60 -14.69
C PHE A 96 -5.01 6.04 -15.22
N THR A 97 -4.37 6.29 -16.36
CA THR A 97 -4.27 7.64 -16.95
C THR A 97 -5.62 8.18 -17.38
N LEU A 98 -6.43 7.36 -18.06
CA LEU A 98 -7.79 7.74 -18.48
C LEU A 98 -8.72 7.95 -17.28
N SER A 99 -8.63 7.09 -16.27
CA SER A 99 -9.40 7.25 -15.03
C SER A 99 -8.97 8.48 -14.24
N SER A 100 -7.67 8.82 -14.23
CA SER A 100 -7.17 10.06 -13.62
C SER A 100 -7.72 11.30 -14.34
N LEU A 101 -7.74 11.28 -15.68
CA LEU A 101 -8.40 12.32 -16.44
C LEU A 101 -9.88 12.46 -16.08
N ALA A 102 -10.59 11.32 -15.95
CA ALA A 102 -12.00 11.30 -15.55
C ALA A 102 -12.19 11.83 -14.12
N CYS A 103 -11.29 11.54 -13.18
CA CYS A 103 -11.30 12.13 -11.84
C CYS A 103 -11.22 13.66 -11.87
N GLY A 104 -10.31 14.22 -12.66
CA GLY A 104 -10.16 15.67 -12.81
C GLY A 104 -11.33 16.37 -13.49
N LEU A 105 -12.10 15.62 -14.30
CA LEU A 105 -13.30 16.12 -14.99
C LEU A 105 -14.61 15.83 -14.23
N ALA A 106 -14.54 15.15 -13.06
CA ALA A 106 -15.70 14.79 -12.29
C ALA A 106 -16.45 16.04 -11.79
N SER A 107 -17.72 16.13 -12.09
CA SER A 107 -18.64 17.20 -11.67
C SER A 107 -19.47 16.83 -10.43
N THR A 108 -19.50 15.56 -10.06
CA THR A 108 -20.17 15.05 -8.86
C THR A 108 -19.25 14.08 -8.11
N ILE A 109 -19.56 13.87 -6.82
CA ILE A 109 -18.76 12.98 -5.96
C ILE A 109 -18.88 11.52 -6.41
N GLU A 110 -20.03 11.09 -6.91
CA GLU A 110 -20.26 9.72 -7.40
C GLU A 110 -19.40 9.42 -8.63
N LEU A 111 -19.30 10.38 -9.58
CA LEU A 111 -18.44 10.25 -10.74
C LEU A 111 -16.96 10.17 -10.31
N LEU A 112 -16.56 10.96 -9.33
CA LEU A 112 -15.22 10.91 -8.76
C LEU A 112 -14.95 9.54 -8.13
N ILE A 113 -15.86 8.99 -7.32
CA ILE A 113 -15.76 7.67 -6.70
C ILE A 113 -15.64 6.57 -7.76
N ILE A 114 -16.47 6.59 -8.80
CA ILE A 114 -16.41 5.61 -9.90
C ILE A 114 -15.06 5.69 -10.64
N ALA A 115 -14.63 6.90 -10.97
CA ALA A 115 -13.35 7.11 -11.64
C ALA A 115 -12.17 6.65 -10.76
N ARG A 116 -12.23 6.88 -9.45
CA ARG A 116 -11.26 6.39 -8.47
C ARG A 116 -11.22 4.86 -8.39
N ALA A 117 -12.39 4.20 -8.48
CA ALA A 117 -12.47 2.75 -8.53
C ALA A 117 -11.72 2.18 -9.76
N LEU A 118 -11.92 2.79 -10.93
CA LEU A 118 -11.23 2.41 -12.16
C LEU A 118 -9.72 2.72 -12.10
N GLN A 119 -9.36 3.84 -11.47
CA GLN A 119 -7.97 4.24 -11.28
C GLN A 119 -7.22 3.26 -10.36
N GLY A 120 -7.84 2.83 -9.24
CA GLY A 120 -7.30 1.80 -8.36
C GLY A 120 -7.11 0.45 -9.05
N PHE A 121 -8.07 0.04 -9.89
CA PHE A 121 -7.92 -1.15 -10.73
C PHE A 121 -6.74 -1.01 -11.70
N GLY A 122 -6.56 0.14 -12.36
CA GLY A 122 -5.37 0.42 -13.19
C GLY A 122 -4.07 0.29 -12.41
N ALA A 123 -4.00 0.85 -11.20
CA ALA A 123 -2.84 0.72 -10.31
C ALA A 123 -2.52 -0.74 -9.95
N SER A 124 -3.55 -1.57 -9.72
CA SER A 124 -3.38 -3.00 -9.42
C SER A 124 -2.71 -3.78 -10.55
N LEU A 125 -2.92 -3.38 -11.80
CA LEU A 125 -2.29 -3.97 -12.98
C LEU A 125 -0.80 -3.57 -13.10
N ILE A 126 -0.42 -2.39 -12.63
CA ILE A 126 0.94 -1.83 -12.77
C ILE A 126 1.89 -2.36 -11.68
N ALA A 127 1.48 -2.28 -10.42
CA ALA A 127 2.38 -2.45 -9.29
C ALA A 127 3.11 -3.81 -9.23
N PRO A 128 2.46 -4.98 -9.44
CA PRO A 128 3.16 -6.27 -9.40
C PRO A 128 4.12 -6.47 -10.57
N GLN A 129 3.85 -5.84 -11.71
CA GLN A 129 4.67 -6.01 -12.91
C GLN A 129 6.05 -5.41 -12.73
N THR A 130 6.15 -4.26 -12.07
CA THR A 130 7.43 -3.61 -11.78
C THR A 130 8.38 -4.54 -11.04
N MET A 131 7.90 -5.16 -9.94
CA MET A 131 8.69 -6.10 -9.15
C MET A 131 9.05 -7.35 -9.94
N SER A 132 8.11 -7.90 -10.70
CA SER A 132 8.32 -9.09 -11.54
C SER A 132 9.38 -8.85 -12.61
N VAL A 133 9.34 -7.68 -13.28
CA VAL A 133 10.33 -7.30 -14.29
C VAL A 133 11.71 -7.14 -13.68
N ILE A 134 11.85 -6.42 -12.55
CA ILE A 134 13.14 -6.24 -11.85
C ILE A 134 13.79 -7.60 -11.57
N ASN A 135 13.03 -8.55 -11.03
CA ASN A 135 13.55 -9.86 -10.67
C ASN A 135 13.98 -10.71 -11.88
N ARG A 136 13.49 -10.40 -13.10
CA ARG A 136 13.80 -11.15 -14.33
C ARG A 136 14.93 -10.54 -15.15
N ILE A 137 15.09 -9.20 -15.14
CA ILE A 137 16.06 -8.52 -15.99
C ILE A 137 17.40 -8.21 -15.29
N PHE A 138 17.41 -8.17 -13.94
CA PHE A 138 18.64 -7.91 -13.20
C PHE A 138 19.31 -9.20 -12.73
N PRO A 139 20.65 -9.31 -12.88
CA PRO A 139 21.44 -10.38 -12.29
C PRO A 139 21.35 -10.30 -10.76
N ARG A 140 21.56 -11.43 -10.08
CA ARG A 140 21.31 -11.56 -8.61
C ARG A 140 22.09 -10.56 -7.77
N ASP A 141 23.35 -10.27 -8.12
CA ASP A 141 24.25 -9.34 -7.45
C ASP A 141 23.83 -7.86 -7.61
N LYS A 142 23.01 -7.52 -8.60
CA LYS A 142 22.51 -6.15 -8.87
C LYS A 142 21.06 -5.91 -8.44
N ARG A 143 20.31 -6.96 -8.10
CA ARG A 143 18.90 -6.82 -7.67
C ARG A 143 18.75 -5.94 -6.44
N GLY A 144 19.69 -6.03 -5.48
CA GLY A 144 19.66 -5.19 -4.28
C GLY A 144 19.72 -3.69 -4.63
N ALA A 145 20.58 -3.30 -5.57
CA ALA A 145 20.68 -1.92 -6.04
C ALA A 145 19.39 -1.47 -6.79
N ALA A 146 18.82 -2.35 -7.62
CA ALA A 146 17.56 -2.06 -8.32
C ALA A 146 16.39 -1.87 -7.35
N MET A 147 16.29 -2.71 -6.32
CA MET A 147 15.30 -2.59 -5.24
C MET A 147 15.53 -1.34 -4.39
N GLY A 148 16.78 -0.96 -4.18
CA GLY A 148 17.15 0.29 -3.50
C GLY A 148 16.64 1.52 -4.26
N MET A 149 16.81 1.56 -5.59
CA MET A 149 16.27 2.63 -6.44
C MET A 149 14.73 2.65 -6.39
N TRP A 150 14.09 1.49 -6.49
CA TRP A 150 12.62 1.37 -6.38
C TRP A 150 12.11 1.89 -5.03
N GLY A 151 12.80 1.55 -3.92
CA GLY A 151 12.50 2.06 -2.58
C GLY A 151 12.73 3.57 -2.44
N ALA A 152 13.79 4.12 -3.05
CA ALA A 152 14.05 5.56 -3.05
C ALA A 152 12.94 6.34 -3.78
N VAL A 153 12.45 5.80 -4.91
CA VAL A 153 11.30 6.37 -5.64
C VAL A 153 10.04 6.37 -4.78
N ALA A 154 9.81 5.30 -4.01
CA ALA A 154 8.68 5.25 -3.08
C ALA A 154 8.77 6.33 -1.99
N GLY A 155 9.95 6.49 -1.38
CA GLY A 155 10.19 7.55 -0.39
C GLY A 155 9.98 8.95 -0.97
N PHE A 156 10.53 9.20 -2.18
CA PHE A 156 10.38 10.47 -2.87
C PHE A 156 8.92 10.78 -3.24
N ALA A 157 8.16 9.79 -3.73
CA ALA A 157 6.74 9.95 -4.04
C ALA A 157 5.91 10.31 -2.80
N SER A 158 6.18 9.64 -1.67
CA SER A 158 5.49 9.91 -0.41
C SER A 158 5.76 11.32 0.13
N LEU A 159 6.95 11.87 -0.13
CA LEU A 159 7.30 13.26 0.19
C LEU A 159 6.60 14.25 -0.76
N MET A 160 6.65 13.95 -2.06
CA MET A 160 6.13 14.86 -3.08
C MET A 160 4.60 14.97 -3.07
N GLY A 161 3.87 13.94 -2.64
CA GLY A 161 2.42 13.95 -2.61
C GLY A 161 1.82 15.11 -1.81
N PRO A 162 2.07 15.22 -0.52
CA PRO A 162 1.57 16.35 0.27
C PRO A 162 2.10 17.71 -0.22
N LEU A 163 3.38 17.81 -0.60
CA LEU A 163 3.97 19.06 -1.04
C LEU A 163 3.35 19.58 -2.34
N LEU A 164 3.33 18.74 -3.39
CA LEU A 164 2.72 19.11 -4.66
C LEU A 164 1.21 19.30 -4.50
N GLY A 165 0.55 18.43 -3.73
CA GLY A 165 -0.88 18.53 -3.47
C GLY A 165 -1.24 19.83 -2.79
N GLY A 166 -0.50 20.23 -1.76
CA GLY A 166 -0.73 21.49 -1.06
C GLY A 166 -0.60 22.72 -1.97
N VAL A 167 0.43 22.76 -2.80
CA VAL A 167 0.64 23.84 -3.77
C VAL A 167 -0.44 23.84 -4.86
N ILE A 168 -0.69 22.68 -5.47
CA ILE A 168 -1.66 22.56 -6.58
C ILE A 168 -3.06 22.94 -6.09
N VAL A 169 -3.51 22.39 -4.96
CA VAL A 169 -4.86 22.66 -4.42
C VAL A 169 -5.02 24.13 -4.05
N ALA A 170 -3.98 24.74 -3.45
CA ALA A 170 -4.06 26.13 -3.01
C ALA A 170 -4.12 27.14 -4.17
N TYR A 171 -3.45 26.89 -5.30
CA TYR A 171 -3.29 27.88 -6.38
C TYR A 171 -4.05 27.59 -7.66
N VAL A 172 -4.31 26.30 -7.95
CA VAL A 172 -4.88 25.88 -9.27
C VAL A 172 -6.21 25.15 -9.11
N GLY A 173 -6.42 24.52 -7.96
CA GLY A 173 -7.62 23.74 -7.66
C GLY A 173 -7.35 22.23 -7.58
N TRP A 174 -8.25 21.51 -6.88
CA TRP A 174 -8.09 20.08 -6.60
C TRP A 174 -8.09 19.19 -7.84
N GLN A 175 -8.74 19.59 -8.94
CA GLN A 175 -8.81 18.80 -10.18
C GLN A 175 -7.41 18.53 -10.75
N TRP A 176 -6.49 19.46 -10.56
CA TRP A 176 -5.14 19.37 -11.09
C TRP A 176 -4.26 18.32 -10.42
N ILE A 177 -4.62 17.84 -9.20
CA ILE A 177 -3.93 16.70 -8.62
C ILE A 177 -4.11 15.41 -9.44
N PHE A 178 -5.21 15.32 -10.20
CA PHE A 178 -5.48 14.23 -11.13
C PHE A 178 -4.91 14.51 -12.52
N PHE A 179 -5.03 15.74 -13.03
CA PHE A 179 -4.51 16.09 -14.34
C PHE A 179 -2.99 15.95 -14.44
N ILE A 180 -2.23 16.15 -13.36
CA ILE A 180 -0.77 15.95 -13.34
C ILE A 180 -0.37 14.50 -13.69
N ASN A 181 -1.22 13.54 -13.40
CA ASN A 181 -0.97 12.12 -13.72
C ASN A 181 -1.06 11.87 -15.24
N VAL A 182 -1.78 12.68 -16.00
CA VAL A 182 -2.00 12.45 -17.43
C VAL A 182 -0.68 12.56 -18.21
N PRO A 183 0.09 13.67 -18.16
CA PRO A 183 1.37 13.75 -18.83
C PRO A 183 2.38 12.72 -18.30
N ILE A 184 2.41 12.45 -17.00
CA ILE A 184 3.31 11.45 -16.41
C ILE A 184 2.95 10.05 -16.94
N GLY A 185 1.66 9.72 -17.02
CA GLY A 185 1.18 8.44 -17.55
C GLY A 185 1.52 8.26 -19.04
N VAL A 186 1.35 9.29 -19.85
CA VAL A 186 1.75 9.25 -21.27
C VAL A 186 3.25 9.03 -21.42
N VAL A 187 4.08 9.75 -20.64
CA VAL A 187 5.54 9.55 -20.62
C VAL A 187 5.87 8.13 -20.21
N SER A 188 5.26 7.59 -19.14
CA SER A 188 5.47 6.21 -18.70
C SER A 188 5.09 5.19 -19.77
N LEU A 189 3.94 5.38 -20.46
CA LEU A 189 3.50 4.51 -21.57
C LEU A 189 4.56 4.45 -22.67
N VAL A 190 5.08 5.59 -23.10
CA VAL A 190 6.10 5.68 -24.16
C VAL A 190 7.41 5.02 -23.70
N LEU A 191 7.88 5.34 -22.51
CA LEU A 191 9.14 4.80 -21.99
C LEU A 191 9.06 3.28 -21.78
N VAL A 192 7.98 2.76 -21.21
CA VAL A 192 7.80 1.32 -20.99
C VAL A 192 7.63 0.59 -22.31
N ALA A 193 6.87 1.15 -23.27
CA ALA A 193 6.73 0.57 -24.60
C ALA A 193 8.08 0.51 -25.35
N ARG A 194 9.01 1.42 -25.07
CA ARG A 194 10.31 1.48 -25.77
C ARG A 194 11.42 0.70 -25.08
N TRP A 195 11.47 0.72 -23.74
CA TRP A 195 12.62 0.24 -22.99
C TRP A 195 12.40 -1.08 -22.23
N VAL A 196 11.14 -1.42 -21.92
CA VAL A 196 10.87 -2.68 -21.21
C VAL A 196 10.76 -3.81 -22.23
N PRO A 197 11.59 -4.88 -22.12
CA PRO A 197 11.55 -5.99 -23.06
C PRO A 197 10.30 -6.84 -22.92
N VAL A 198 9.96 -7.57 -23.97
CA VAL A 198 8.95 -8.63 -23.91
C VAL A 198 9.58 -9.84 -23.25
N LEU A 199 9.14 -10.17 -22.04
CA LEU A 199 9.65 -11.32 -21.29
C LEU A 199 8.88 -12.61 -21.62
N PRO A 200 9.53 -13.78 -21.48
CA PRO A 200 8.86 -15.07 -21.69
C PRO A 200 7.65 -15.22 -20.77
N ARG A 201 6.56 -15.76 -21.33
CA ARG A 201 5.31 -16.00 -20.60
C ARG A 201 5.39 -17.33 -19.84
N ALA A 202 4.79 -17.39 -18.66
CA ALA A 202 4.66 -18.62 -17.90
C ALA A 202 3.19 -19.10 -17.95
N SER A 203 2.98 -20.42 -18.13
CA SER A 203 1.65 -21.00 -18.06
C SER A 203 1.25 -21.21 -16.61
N ARG A 204 0.73 -20.17 -15.94
CA ARG A 204 0.15 -20.30 -14.60
C ARG A 204 -1.37 -20.28 -14.66
N SER A 205 -1.99 -21.21 -13.94
CA SER A 205 -3.45 -21.25 -13.81
C SER A 205 -3.93 -20.22 -12.79
N ILE A 206 -5.06 -19.57 -13.08
CA ILE A 206 -5.74 -18.65 -12.17
C ILE A 206 -6.96 -19.38 -11.63
N ASP A 207 -7.00 -19.59 -10.32
CA ASP A 207 -8.18 -20.15 -9.66
C ASP A 207 -9.25 -19.06 -9.47
N ALA A 208 -10.23 -19.04 -10.37
CA ALA A 208 -11.31 -18.05 -10.36
C ALA A 208 -12.12 -18.07 -9.05
N LEU A 209 -12.31 -19.24 -8.43
CA LEU A 209 -13.03 -19.34 -7.16
C LEU A 209 -12.28 -18.65 -6.02
N SER A 210 -10.96 -18.80 -5.97
CA SER A 210 -10.11 -18.09 -4.99
C SER A 210 -10.16 -16.57 -5.20
N VAL A 211 -10.21 -16.11 -6.44
CA VAL A 211 -10.38 -14.68 -6.76
C VAL A 211 -11.73 -14.18 -6.24
N VAL A 212 -12.81 -14.84 -6.61
CA VAL A 212 -14.17 -14.44 -6.18
C VAL A 212 -14.29 -14.41 -4.66
N ALA A 213 -13.81 -15.45 -3.98
CA ALA A 213 -13.84 -15.52 -2.53
C ALA A 213 -13.05 -14.37 -1.87
N SER A 214 -11.86 -14.02 -2.40
CA SER A 214 -11.07 -12.89 -1.89
C SER A 214 -11.75 -11.55 -2.10
N VAL A 215 -12.35 -11.33 -3.30
CA VAL A 215 -13.09 -10.10 -3.62
C VAL A 215 -14.28 -9.93 -2.68
N ILE A 216 -15.11 -10.96 -2.53
CA ILE A 216 -16.30 -10.91 -1.66
C ILE A 216 -15.89 -10.63 -0.22
N SER A 217 -14.84 -11.33 0.27
CA SER A 217 -14.37 -11.15 1.64
C SER A 217 -13.91 -9.72 1.90
N VAL A 218 -12.96 -9.21 1.11
CA VAL A 218 -12.39 -7.87 1.35
C VAL A 218 -13.45 -6.79 1.15
N PHE A 219 -14.29 -6.91 0.11
CA PHE A 219 -15.39 -5.97 -0.12
C PHE A 219 -16.36 -5.93 1.07
N ALA A 220 -16.82 -7.09 1.55
CA ALA A 220 -17.76 -7.16 2.66
C ALA A 220 -17.21 -6.53 3.95
N PHE A 221 -15.92 -6.79 4.28
CA PHE A 221 -15.28 -6.16 5.43
C PHE A 221 -15.18 -4.65 5.28
N VAL A 222 -14.69 -4.17 4.13
CA VAL A 222 -14.49 -2.74 3.89
C VAL A 222 -15.81 -2.00 3.89
N PHE A 223 -16.79 -2.51 3.14
CA PHE A 223 -18.12 -1.90 3.06
C PHE A 223 -18.79 -1.83 4.44
N THR A 224 -18.76 -2.92 5.20
CA THR A 224 -19.35 -2.96 6.54
C THR A 224 -18.69 -1.97 7.50
N LEU A 225 -17.36 -1.90 7.51
CA LEU A 225 -16.65 -0.99 8.41
C LEU A 225 -16.88 0.49 8.05
N GLN A 226 -17.01 0.78 6.76
CA GLN A 226 -17.17 2.16 6.30
C GLN A 226 -18.61 2.66 6.37
N GLU A 227 -19.58 1.84 5.94
CA GLU A 227 -20.98 2.22 5.91
C GLU A 227 -21.72 2.00 7.24
N GLY A 228 -21.16 1.16 8.12
CA GLY A 228 -21.76 0.84 9.40
C GLY A 228 -22.18 2.06 10.21
N PRO A 229 -21.27 3.01 10.49
CA PRO A 229 -21.59 4.22 11.24
C PRO A 229 -22.64 5.11 10.55
N HIS A 230 -22.52 5.28 9.23
CA HIS A 230 -23.45 6.11 8.44
C HIS A 230 -24.86 5.55 8.42
N LEU A 231 -25.01 4.23 8.28
CA LEU A 231 -26.30 3.53 8.21
C LEU A 231 -26.88 3.17 9.60
N GLY A 232 -26.16 3.39 10.69
CA GLY A 232 -26.60 3.03 12.05
C GLY A 232 -26.61 1.51 12.32
N TRP A 233 -25.74 0.75 11.68
CA TRP A 233 -25.51 -0.69 11.89
C TRP A 233 -26.78 -1.56 11.71
N PRO A 234 -27.51 -1.49 10.60
CA PRO A 234 -28.70 -2.31 10.37
C PRO A 234 -28.35 -3.81 10.33
N LEU A 235 -29.32 -4.66 10.64
CA LEU A 235 -29.11 -6.12 10.77
C LEU A 235 -28.51 -6.77 9.51
N TRP A 236 -28.90 -6.31 8.32
CA TRP A 236 -28.38 -6.84 7.06
C TRP A 236 -26.86 -6.61 6.90
N LEU A 237 -26.32 -5.56 7.50
CA LEU A 237 -24.91 -5.25 7.46
C LEU A 237 -24.07 -6.27 8.28
N TRP A 238 -24.62 -6.72 9.40
CA TRP A 238 -24.03 -7.84 10.16
C TRP A 238 -24.10 -9.14 9.36
N GLY A 239 -25.17 -9.35 8.59
CA GLY A 239 -25.27 -10.47 7.63
C GLY A 239 -24.19 -10.39 6.54
N LEU A 240 -23.93 -9.19 6.01
CA LEU A 240 -22.85 -8.96 5.05
C LEU A 240 -21.47 -9.24 5.66
N LEU A 241 -21.24 -8.81 6.91
CA LEU A 241 -19.99 -9.10 7.63
C LEU A 241 -19.81 -10.62 7.83
N ALA A 242 -20.87 -11.32 8.24
CA ALA A 242 -20.84 -12.78 8.38
C ALA A 242 -20.56 -13.48 7.04
N ALA A 243 -21.15 -13.00 5.94
CA ALA A 243 -20.85 -13.49 4.60
C ALA A 243 -19.39 -13.22 4.21
N GLY A 244 -18.83 -12.07 4.59
CA GLY A 244 -17.42 -11.74 4.41
C GLY A 244 -16.48 -12.67 5.16
N VAL A 245 -16.80 -12.99 6.41
CA VAL A 245 -16.06 -13.99 7.23
C VAL A 245 -16.17 -15.37 6.58
N GLY A 246 -17.36 -15.78 6.16
CA GLY A 246 -17.56 -17.05 5.44
C GLY A 246 -16.76 -17.14 4.16
N ALA A 247 -16.74 -16.06 3.36
CA ALA A 247 -15.93 -15.97 2.13
C ALA A 247 -14.43 -16.00 2.43
N PHE A 248 -13.96 -15.39 3.52
CA PHE A 248 -12.57 -15.48 3.96
C PHE A 248 -12.18 -16.91 4.36
N VAL A 249 -13.00 -17.58 5.17
CA VAL A 249 -12.79 -18.98 5.55
C VAL A 249 -12.78 -19.87 4.30
N TRP A 250 -13.73 -19.65 3.38
CA TRP A 250 -13.77 -20.35 2.10
C TRP A 250 -12.51 -20.08 1.26
N PHE A 251 -12.06 -18.84 1.18
CA PHE A 251 -10.79 -18.48 0.51
C PHE A 251 -9.60 -19.27 1.10
N VAL A 252 -9.45 -19.28 2.44
CA VAL A 252 -8.37 -20.03 3.11
C VAL A 252 -8.48 -21.51 2.82
N TRP A 253 -9.69 -22.10 2.84
CA TRP A 253 -9.92 -23.49 2.50
C TRP A 253 -9.54 -23.79 1.05
N LEU A 254 -9.86 -22.90 0.11
CA LEU A 254 -9.46 -23.02 -1.30
C LEU A 254 -7.93 -22.99 -1.46
N GLN A 255 -7.22 -22.15 -0.70
CA GLN A 255 -5.74 -22.14 -0.72
C GLN A 255 -5.15 -23.45 -0.16
N TYR A 256 -5.75 -23.95 0.93
CA TYR A 256 -5.29 -25.20 1.56
C TYR A 256 -5.51 -26.42 0.66
N THR A 257 -6.60 -26.46 -0.08
CA THR A 257 -6.98 -27.58 -0.96
C THR A 257 -6.50 -27.42 -2.40
N ALA A 258 -5.82 -26.34 -2.75
CA ALA A 258 -5.40 -26.04 -4.11
C ALA A 258 -4.63 -27.19 -4.77
N ALA A 259 -3.65 -27.77 -4.07
CA ALA A 259 -2.86 -28.89 -4.58
C ALA A 259 -3.72 -30.13 -4.88
N ARG A 260 -4.76 -30.42 -4.06
CA ARG A 260 -5.69 -31.55 -4.30
C ARG A 260 -6.61 -31.29 -5.49
N ARG A 261 -6.88 -30.02 -5.80
CA ARG A 261 -7.73 -29.60 -6.94
C ARG A 261 -6.94 -29.41 -8.22
N GLY A 262 -5.62 -29.65 -8.23
CA GLY A 262 -4.76 -29.43 -9.39
C GLY A 262 -4.62 -27.94 -9.76
N THR A 263 -4.88 -27.02 -8.82
CA THR A 263 -4.76 -25.59 -9.01
C THR A 263 -3.56 -25.02 -8.23
N GLU A 264 -3.01 -23.92 -8.70
CA GLU A 264 -1.97 -23.21 -7.93
C GLU A 264 -2.60 -22.23 -6.93
N PRO A 265 -2.23 -22.29 -5.63
CA PRO A 265 -2.78 -21.38 -4.63
C PRO A 265 -2.38 -19.94 -4.93
N LEU A 266 -3.31 -18.98 -4.80
CA LEU A 266 -3.01 -17.54 -4.90
C LEU A 266 -2.06 -17.11 -3.79
N VAL A 267 -2.28 -17.63 -2.59
CA VAL A 267 -1.46 -17.40 -1.40
C VAL A 267 -0.94 -18.76 -0.91
N PRO A 268 0.35 -19.07 -1.07
CA PRO A 268 0.94 -20.31 -0.56
C PRO A 268 0.97 -20.30 0.98
N LEU A 269 -0.03 -20.90 1.62
CA LEU A 269 -0.19 -20.90 3.09
C LEU A 269 1.01 -21.52 3.82
N VAL A 270 1.78 -22.36 3.16
CA VAL A 270 2.99 -22.98 3.74
C VAL A 270 4.02 -21.92 4.20
N MET A 271 4.03 -20.73 3.59
CA MET A 271 4.94 -19.65 3.97
C MET A 271 4.65 -19.12 5.38
N PHE A 272 3.39 -19.16 5.82
CA PHE A 272 2.97 -18.73 7.15
C PHE A 272 3.37 -19.70 8.26
N ARG A 273 3.88 -20.90 7.93
CA ARG A 273 4.53 -21.79 8.90
C ARG A 273 5.86 -21.20 9.39
N ASN A 274 6.51 -20.38 8.57
CA ASN A 274 7.65 -19.61 9.03
C ASN A 274 7.17 -18.48 9.96
N ARG A 275 7.66 -18.54 11.20
CA ARG A 275 7.22 -17.61 12.26
C ARG A 275 7.54 -16.15 11.91
N ASN A 276 8.73 -15.88 11.39
CA ASN A 276 9.15 -14.52 11.03
C ASN A 276 8.31 -13.97 9.87
N PHE A 277 7.97 -14.81 8.88
CA PHE A 277 7.09 -14.41 7.78
C PHE A 277 5.67 -14.12 8.26
N ALA A 278 5.09 -14.98 9.11
CA ALA A 278 3.74 -14.78 9.64
C ALA A 278 3.63 -13.50 10.48
N LEU A 279 4.57 -13.30 11.42
CA LEU A 279 4.61 -12.11 12.28
C LEU A 279 4.90 -10.83 11.48
N GLY A 280 5.80 -10.92 10.48
CA GLY A 280 6.13 -9.80 9.61
C GLY A 280 4.99 -9.41 8.67
N SER A 281 4.26 -10.38 8.14
CA SER A 281 3.05 -10.14 7.35
C SER A 281 1.94 -9.50 8.19
N PHE A 282 1.75 -9.94 9.43
CA PHE A 282 0.82 -9.31 10.36
C PHE A 282 1.23 -7.87 10.71
N SER A 283 2.49 -7.65 11.08
CA SER A 283 2.98 -6.33 11.46
C SER A 283 2.97 -5.34 10.29
N ILE A 284 3.27 -5.78 9.06
CA ILE A 284 3.17 -4.89 7.89
C ILE A 284 1.71 -4.58 7.53
N SER A 285 0.76 -5.48 7.81
CA SER A 285 -0.68 -5.19 7.71
C SER A 285 -1.10 -4.12 8.71
N ALA A 286 -0.65 -4.21 9.96
CA ALA A 286 -0.89 -3.19 10.98
C ALA A 286 -0.29 -1.83 10.58
N MET A 287 0.91 -1.82 10.02
CA MET A 287 1.54 -0.61 9.48
C MET A 287 0.74 -0.05 8.29
N GLY A 288 0.33 -0.91 7.36
CA GLY A 288 -0.53 -0.55 6.24
C GLY A 288 -1.84 0.09 6.73
N PHE A 289 -2.50 -0.53 7.72
CA PHE A 289 -3.72 -0.02 8.34
C PHE A 289 -3.58 1.43 8.81
N VAL A 290 -2.53 1.73 9.54
CA VAL A 290 -2.30 3.08 10.05
C VAL A 290 -1.95 4.06 8.92
N VAL A 291 -1.02 3.71 8.05
CA VAL A 291 -0.59 4.60 6.95
C VAL A 291 -1.72 4.87 5.95
N GLY A 292 -2.54 3.85 5.64
CA GLY A 292 -3.66 3.99 4.70
C GLY A 292 -4.82 4.83 5.22
N GLY A 293 -5.02 4.88 6.55
CA GLY A 293 -6.17 5.55 7.15
C GLY A 293 -5.89 6.89 7.81
N THR A 294 -4.64 7.20 8.24
CA THR A 294 -4.39 8.39 9.08
C THR A 294 -4.32 9.70 8.31
N MET A 295 -3.97 9.68 7.04
CA MET A 295 -3.70 10.91 6.29
C MET A 295 -4.96 11.76 6.10
N VAL A 296 -6.11 11.13 5.84
CA VAL A 296 -7.41 11.82 5.67
C VAL A 296 -7.82 12.56 6.94
N PRO A 297 -7.90 11.92 8.14
CA PRO A 297 -8.21 12.64 9.37
C PRO A 297 -7.25 13.78 9.69
N ILE A 298 -5.95 13.59 9.44
CA ILE A 298 -4.94 14.64 9.68
C ILE A 298 -5.21 15.85 8.79
N MET A 299 -5.47 15.64 7.49
CA MET A 299 -5.72 16.73 6.56
C MET A 299 -7.03 17.45 6.84
N LEU A 300 -8.10 16.73 7.15
CA LEU A 300 -9.38 17.32 7.58
C LEU A 300 -9.20 18.13 8.86
N PHE A 301 -8.54 17.60 9.88
CA PHE A 301 -8.31 18.31 11.12
C PHE A 301 -7.51 19.62 10.91
N LEU A 302 -6.43 19.57 10.12
CA LEU A 302 -5.60 20.75 9.85
C LEU A 302 -6.35 21.81 9.04
N GLN A 303 -7.19 21.41 8.09
CA GLN A 303 -7.86 22.36 7.21
C GLN A 303 -9.22 22.82 7.78
N ASP A 304 -10.03 21.93 8.34
CA ASP A 304 -11.39 22.27 8.80
C ASP A 304 -11.45 22.73 10.25
N VAL A 305 -10.55 22.22 11.14
CA VAL A 305 -10.54 22.57 12.57
C VAL A 305 -9.50 23.64 12.89
N GLN A 306 -8.33 23.60 12.23
CA GLN A 306 -7.23 24.54 12.48
C GLN A 306 -7.20 25.70 11.45
N ASP A 307 -8.19 25.80 10.56
CA ASP A 307 -8.34 26.84 9.53
C ASP A 307 -7.08 27.05 8.66
N MET A 308 -6.34 25.97 8.41
CA MET A 308 -5.16 26.01 7.53
C MET A 308 -5.56 25.81 6.07
N ASN A 309 -4.93 26.56 5.16
CA ASN A 309 -5.07 26.22 3.74
C ASN A 309 -4.31 24.91 3.43
N ALA A 310 -4.62 24.32 2.26
CA ALA A 310 -4.03 23.04 1.85
C ALA A 310 -2.49 23.01 1.83
N GLN A 311 -1.88 24.14 1.42
CA GLN A 311 -0.42 24.30 1.43
C GLN A 311 0.17 24.31 2.83
N GLN A 312 -0.43 25.06 3.75
CA GLN A 312 0.00 25.14 5.15
C GLN A 312 -0.14 23.79 5.84
N ALA A 313 -1.26 23.09 5.64
CA ALA A 313 -1.48 21.75 6.15
C ALA A 313 -0.44 20.75 5.62
N ALA A 314 -0.13 20.80 4.33
CA ALA A 314 0.91 19.96 3.72
C ALA A 314 2.31 20.25 4.31
N PHE A 315 2.63 21.52 4.57
CA PHE A 315 3.92 21.91 5.17
C PHE A 315 4.10 21.37 6.60
N MET A 316 3.02 21.17 7.37
CA MET A 316 3.08 20.51 8.67
C MET A 316 3.60 19.06 8.58
N LEU A 317 3.49 18.42 7.43
CA LEU A 317 3.97 17.05 7.21
C LEU A 317 5.38 16.95 6.61
N ILE A 318 6.03 18.07 6.27
CA ILE A 318 7.42 18.09 5.77
C ILE A 318 8.38 17.36 6.73
N PRO A 319 8.34 17.57 8.06
CA PRO A 319 9.24 16.88 8.98
C PRO A 319 9.12 15.35 8.87
N MET A 320 7.90 14.83 8.75
CA MET A 320 7.67 13.39 8.55
C MET A 320 8.37 12.88 7.30
N ALA A 321 8.19 13.58 6.18
CA ALA A 321 8.71 13.16 4.89
C ALA A 321 10.24 13.26 4.82
N VAL A 322 10.82 14.35 5.32
CA VAL A 322 12.29 14.57 5.34
C VAL A 322 12.96 13.54 6.24
N ILE A 323 12.44 13.34 7.46
CA ILE A 323 13.03 12.39 8.41
C ILE A 323 12.94 10.96 7.85
N SER A 324 11.77 10.53 7.36
CA SER A 324 11.62 9.18 6.82
C SER A 324 12.50 8.94 5.59
N GLY A 325 12.56 9.91 4.66
CA GLY A 325 13.36 9.82 3.45
C GLY A 325 14.86 9.79 3.70
N THR A 326 15.35 10.60 4.62
CA THR A 326 16.78 10.63 4.98
C THR A 326 17.18 9.43 5.85
N LEU A 327 16.29 8.98 6.74
CA LEU A 327 16.59 7.91 7.69
C LEU A 327 16.54 6.52 7.06
N ALA A 328 15.64 6.27 6.09
CA ALA A 328 15.45 4.95 5.50
C ALA A 328 16.75 4.30 4.92
N PRO A 329 17.61 5.01 4.17
CA PRO A 329 18.88 4.43 3.71
C PRO A 329 19.86 4.09 4.84
N PHE A 330 19.87 4.88 5.92
CA PHE A 330 20.71 4.61 7.09
C PHE A 330 20.21 3.38 7.87
N VAL A 331 18.92 3.29 8.08
CA VAL A 331 18.29 2.15 8.76
C VAL A 331 18.46 0.87 7.94
N GLY A 332 18.39 0.95 6.61
CA GLY A 332 18.69 -0.19 5.73
C GLY A 332 20.09 -0.75 5.96
N ARG A 333 21.13 0.13 6.02
CA ARG A 333 22.51 -0.28 6.34
C ARG A 333 22.68 -0.74 7.79
N LEU A 334 21.92 -0.13 8.71
CA LEU A 334 21.97 -0.48 10.12
C LEU A 334 21.36 -1.87 10.38
N ALA A 335 20.40 -2.29 9.58
CA ALA A 335 19.80 -3.62 9.62
C ALA A 335 20.79 -4.76 9.28
N ASP A 336 21.93 -4.43 8.63
CA ASP A 336 23.03 -5.38 8.40
C ASP A 336 23.91 -5.58 9.65
N ARG A 337 23.87 -4.63 10.62
CA ARG A 337 24.73 -4.62 11.82
C ARG A 337 23.95 -4.83 13.11
N ILE A 338 22.75 -4.32 13.20
CA ILE A 338 21.87 -4.44 14.38
C ILE A 338 20.74 -5.39 14.04
N HIS A 339 20.35 -6.20 15.01
CA HIS A 339 19.27 -7.15 14.82
C HIS A 339 18.00 -6.43 14.35
N PRO A 340 17.43 -6.79 13.18
CA PRO A 340 16.27 -6.08 12.58
C PRO A 340 15.03 -6.02 13.48
N ARG A 341 14.87 -6.96 14.43
CA ARG A 341 13.84 -6.93 15.48
C ARG A 341 13.90 -5.64 16.28
N VAL A 342 15.09 -5.23 16.73
CA VAL A 342 15.27 -4.01 17.54
C VAL A 342 14.87 -2.79 16.75
N LEU A 343 15.31 -2.70 15.49
CA LEU A 343 14.96 -1.58 14.60
C LEU A 343 13.45 -1.52 14.33
N SER A 344 12.81 -2.66 14.06
CA SER A 344 11.36 -2.73 13.88
C SER A 344 10.59 -2.31 15.14
N MET A 345 11.05 -2.74 16.33
CA MET A 345 10.45 -2.34 17.61
C MET A 345 10.56 -0.82 17.84
N ILE A 346 11.72 -0.23 17.57
CA ILE A 346 11.92 1.23 17.63
C ILE A 346 10.93 1.93 16.70
N GLY A 347 10.80 1.48 15.46
CA GLY A 347 9.88 2.05 14.48
C GLY A 347 8.42 1.97 14.92
N PHE A 348 7.95 0.80 15.36
CA PHE A 348 6.60 0.65 15.89
C PHE A 348 6.38 1.46 17.18
N GLY A 349 7.39 1.62 18.03
CA GLY A 349 7.36 2.48 19.22
C GLY A 349 7.14 3.94 18.83
N PHE A 350 7.88 4.48 17.86
CA PHE A 350 7.68 5.84 17.35
C PHE A 350 6.30 6.02 16.70
N MET A 351 5.83 5.04 15.91
CA MET A 351 4.48 5.08 15.32
C MET A 351 3.40 5.11 16.39
N THR A 352 3.53 4.29 17.44
CA THR A 352 2.59 4.27 18.56
C THR A 352 2.60 5.61 19.33
N ALA A 353 3.79 6.14 19.60
CA ALA A 353 3.93 7.46 20.24
C ALA A 353 3.32 8.58 19.37
N ALA A 354 3.49 8.52 18.06
CA ALA A 354 2.89 9.46 17.12
C ALA A 354 1.35 9.38 17.15
N ALA A 355 0.78 8.16 17.13
CA ALA A 355 -0.67 7.97 17.19
C ALA A 355 -1.25 8.45 18.53
N LEU A 356 -0.55 8.23 19.66
CA LEU A 356 -0.91 8.78 20.98
C LEU A 356 -0.86 10.31 20.98
N ALA A 357 0.18 10.91 20.42
CA ALA A 357 0.30 12.34 20.29
C ALA A 357 -0.82 12.93 19.43
N LEU A 358 -1.16 12.31 18.31
CA LEU A 358 -2.30 12.70 17.46
C LEU A 358 -3.61 12.60 18.23
N ALA A 359 -3.85 11.50 18.95
CA ALA A 359 -5.06 11.33 19.76
C ALA A 359 -5.20 12.39 20.88
N ALA A 360 -4.08 12.89 21.40
CA ALA A 360 -4.06 13.96 22.41
C ALA A 360 -4.24 15.36 21.79
N ILE A 361 -3.68 15.60 20.60
CA ILE A 361 -3.59 16.91 19.96
C ILE A 361 -4.80 17.21 19.08
N MET A 362 -5.37 16.19 18.42
CA MET A 362 -6.54 16.36 17.53
C MET A 362 -7.83 16.56 18.33
N ARG A 363 -7.83 17.55 19.23
CA ARG A 363 -8.92 17.99 20.08
C ARG A 363 -9.07 19.50 20.01
N ASP A 364 -10.23 19.99 20.43
CA ASP A 364 -10.49 21.43 20.48
C ASP A 364 -9.52 22.15 21.42
N GLY A 365 -9.13 23.35 21.04
CA GLY A 365 -8.29 24.24 21.85
C GLY A 365 -6.78 23.94 21.83
N VAL A 366 -6.34 22.93 21.12
CA VAL A 366 -4.90 22.64 20.96
C VAL A 366 -4.34 23.41 19.76
N GLY A 367 -3.26 24.15 19.98
CA GLY A 367 -2.64 24.98 18.93
C GLY A 367 -2.02 24.13 17.80
N ARG A 368 -2.16 24.58 16.55
CA ARG A 368 -1.71 23.89 15.32
C ARG A 368 -0.24 23.47 15.32
N TRP A 369 0.65 24.22 15.94
CA TRP A 369 2.08 23.93 15.96
C TRP A 369 2.45 22.63 16.69
N TRP A 370 1.59 22.16 17.61
CA TRP A 370 1.78 20.88 18.27
C TRP A 370 1.73 19.69 17.29
N MET A 371 1.11 19.87 16.12
CA MET A 371 1.09 18.83 15.06
C MET A 371 2.48 18.50 14.49
N LEU A 372 3.48 19.36 14.70
CA LEU A 372 4.87 19.05 14.30
C LEU A 372 5.45 17.89 15.11
N LEU A 373 5.05 17.70 16.37
CA LEU A 373 5.54 16.60 17.20
C LEU A 373 5.15 15.23 16.63
N PRO A 374 3.86 14.91 16.38
CA PRO A 374 3.50 13.64 15.74
C PRO A 374 4.05 13.51 14.32
N ALA A 375 4.19 14.60 13.56
CA ALA A 375 4.82 14.54 12.22
C ALA A 375 6.28 14.07 12.30
N VAL A 376 7.07 14.57 13.26
CA VAL A 376 8.45 14.12 13.52
C VAL A 376 8.46 12.64 13.92
N LEU A 377 7.59 12.24 14.87
CA LEU A 377 7.50 10.86 15.35
C LEU A 377 7.08 9.88 14.23
N LEU A 378 6.13 10.27 13.37
CA LEU A 378 5.75 9.51 12.16
C LEU A 378 6.94 9.34 11.21
N GLY A 379 7.76 10.38 11.05
CA GLY A 379 8.97 10.34 10.24
C GLY A 379 9.97 9.29 10.73
N PHE A 380 10.27 9.28 12.02
CA PHE A 380 11.11 8.25 12.63
C PHE A 380 10.46 6.86 12.50
N GLY A 381 9.19 6.72 12.83
CA GLY A 381 8.47 5.46 12.73
C GLY A 381 8.51 4.87 11.33
N ASN A 382 8.20 5.66 10.30
CA ASN A 382 8.26 5.23 8.90
C ASN A 382 9.69 4.83 8.49
N GLY A 383 10.71 5.59 8.90
CA GLY A 383 12.10 5.29 8.57
C GLY A 383 12.59 3.96 9.15
N PHE A 384 12.12 3.57 10.33
CA PHE A 384 12.58 2.37 11.05
C PHE A 384 11.76 1.10 10.78
N VAL A 385 10.55 1.16 10.18
CA VAL A 385 9.69 -0.03 10.03
C VAL A 385 9.96 -0.78 8.72
N TRP A 386 9.93 -0.11 7.57
CA TRP A 386 9.78 -0.76 6.26
C TRP A 386 10.90 -1.75 5.93
N SER A 387 12.14 -1.32 5.95
CA SER A 387 13.29 -2.14 5.55
C SER A 387 13.56 -3.29 6.55
N PRO A 388 13.68 -3.05 7.87
CA PRO A 388 13.96 -4.12 8.82
C PRO A 388 12.83 -5.16 8.91
N ASN A 389 11.57 -4.73 8.84
CA ASN A 389 10.43 -5.65 8.88
C ASN A 389 10.40 -6.56 7.65
N SER A 390 10.60 -6.00 6.45
CA SER A 390 10.67 -6.78 5.21
C SER A 390 11.85 -7.76 5.23
N ALA A 391 13.04 -7.30 5.63
CA ALA A 391 14.24 -8.13 5.71
C ALA A 391 14.05 -9.32 6.66
N THR A 392 13.49 -9.08 7.86
CA THR A 392 13.22 -10.16 8.83
C THR A 392 12.17 -11.14 8.33
N SER A 393 11.10 -10.64 7.70
CA SER A 393 10.02 -11.48 7.18
C SER A 393 10.49 -12.46 6.10
N MET A 394 11.45 -12.04 5.27
CA MET A 394 11.92 -12.84 4.12
C MET A 394 13.14 -13.70 4.43
N ARG A 395 13.82 -13.47 5.56
CA ARG A 395 15.14 -14.04 5.88
C ARG A 395 15.21 -15.56 5.81
N ASP A 396 14.21 -16.23 6.42
CA ASP A 396 14.24 -17.67 6.62
C ASP A 396 13.46 -18.43 5.53
N LEU A 397 13.07 -17.75 4.45
CA LEU A 397 12.35 -18.37 3.34
C LEU A 397 13.30 -18.88 2.26
N PRO A 398 12.97 -20.00 1.58
CA PRO A 398 13.74 -20.50 0.44
C PRO A 398 13.80 -19.46 -0.68
N ILE A 399 14.97 -19.33 -1.32
CA ILE A 399 15.22 -18.34 -2.39
C ILE A 399 14.17 -18.42 -3.52
N GLN A 400 13.74 -19.65 -3.86
CA GLN A 400 12.74 -19.89 -4.91
C GLN A 400 11.36 -19.32 -4.56
N SER A 401 11.05 -19.15 -3.28
CA SER A 401 9.76 -18.64 -2.79
C SER A 401 9.73 -17.14 -2.50
N LEU A 402 10.89 -16.44 -2.53
CA LEU A 402 10.99 -15.03 -2.16
C LEU A 402 10.11 -14.12 -3.05
N GLY A 403 9.97 -14.41 -4.34
CA GLY A 403 9.10 -13.65 -5.23
C GLY A 403 7.62 -13.74 -4.83
N ALA A 404 7.13 -14.96 -4.55
CA ALA A 404 5.76 -15.19 -4.09
C ALA A 404 5.55 -14.61 -2.68
N ALA A 405 6.52 -14.76 -1.79
CA ALA A 405 6.49 -14.21 -0.44
C ALA A 405 6.40 -12.67 -0.45
N SER A 406 7.19 -12.01 -1.31
CA SER A 406 7.12 -10.56 -1.50
C SER A 406 5.75 -10.12 -2.01
N GLY A 407 5.16 -10.86 -2.95
CA GLY A 407 3.80 -10.62 -3.43
C GLY A 407 2.77 -10.70 -2.31
N VAL A 408 2.78 -11.78 -1.53
CA VAL A 408 1.89 -11.98 -0.37
C VAL A 408 2.09 -10.88 0.67
N TYR A 409 3.33 -10.56 1.04
CA TYR A 409 3.67 -9.50 1.99
C TYR A 409 3.11 -8.13 1.58
N ASN A 410 3.31 -7.73 0.31
CA ASN A 410 2.79 -6.47 -0.21
C ASN A 410 1.25 -6.46 -0.29
N THR A 411 0.64 -7.57 -0.66
CA THR A 411 -0.83 -7.70 -0.67
C THR A 411 -1.39 -7.57 0.73
N THR A 412 -0.77 -8.23 1.72
CA THR A 412 -1.17 -8.14 3.14
C THR A 412 -1.09 -6.69 3.64
N ARG A 413 -0.03 -5.96 3.26
CA ARG A 413 0.10 -4.53 3.53
C ARG A 413 -1.04 -3.72 2.92
N GLN A 414 -1.40 -3.97 1.66
CA GLN A 414 -2.46 -3.24 0.97
C GLN A 414 -3.84 -3.54 1.55
N ILE A 415 -4.11 -4.80 1.90
CA ILE A 415 -5.35 -5.17 2.63
C ILE A 415 -5.42 -4.42 3.96
N GLY A 416 -4.30 -4.34 4.69
CA GLY A 416 -4.20 -3.50 5.88
C GLY A 416 -4.59 -2.05 5.59
N SER A 417 -4.05 -1.44 4.52
CA SER A 417 -4.36 -0.05 4.15
C SER A 417 -5.83 0.18 3.84
N VAL A 418 -6.48 -0.74 3.14
CA VAL A 418 -7.92 -0.67 2.82
C VAL A 418 -8.76 -0.75 4.09
N LEU A 419 -8.49 -1.75 4.94
CA LEU A 419 -9.20 -1.92 6.21
C LEU A 419 -8.98 -0.72 7.14
N GLY A 420 -7.77 -0.16 7.12
CA GLY A 420 -7.41 1.03 7.90
C GLY A 420 -8.18 2.26 7.44
N SER A 421 -8.22 2.54 6.14
CA SER A 421 -9.00 3.65 5.59
C SER A 421 -10.47 3.55 5.98
N ALA A 422 -11.09 2.38 5.82
CA ALA A 422 -12.48 2.16 6.15
C ALA A 422 -12.76 2.25 7.67
N ALA A 423 -11.95 1.57 8.50
CA ALA A 423 -12.18 1.53 9.94
C ALA A 423 -11.90 2.88 10.62
N ILE A 424 -10.81 3.55 10.25
CA ILE A 424 -10.45 4.88 10.78
C ILE A 424 -11.49 5.90 10.34
N GLY A 425 -11.92 5.86 9.07
CA GLY A 425 -12.99 6.70 8.55
C GLY A 425 -14.31 6.44 9.26
N GLY A 426 -14.65 5.17 9.51
CA GLY A 426 -15.85 4.79 10.26
C GLY A 426 -15.85 5.30 11.71
N VAL A 427 -14.74 5.13 12.43
CA VAL A 427 -14.61 5.65 13.80
C VAL A 427 -14.65 7.18 13.83
N MET A 428 -14.09 7.84 12.82
CA MET A 428 -14.15 9.30 12.71
C MET A 428 -15.60 9.79 12.57
N GLN A 429 -16.46 9.09 11.83
CA GLN A 429 -17.87 9.41 11.66
C GLN A 429 -18.73 9.20 12.92
N MET A 430 -18.34 8.26 13.81
CA MET A 430 -19.03 8.00 15.06
C MET A 430 -18.78 9.07 16.15
N GLY A 431 -17.77 9.91 15.98
CA GLY A 431 -17.42 10.95 16.94
C GLY A 431 -18.41 12.11 16.94
N VAL A 432 -18.75 12.61 18.13
CA VAL A 432 -19.52 13.86 18.29
C VAL A 432 -18.56 15.04 18.13
N ALA A 433 -18.91 15.99 17.27
CA ALA A 433 -18.05 17.13 16.92
C ALA A 433 -16.63 16.67 16.53
N ASN A 434 -15.59 17.33 17.01
CA ASN A 434 -14.19 17.04 16.65
C ASN A 434 -13.59 15.82 17.39
N SER A 435 -14.32 15.16 18.28
CA SER A 435 -13.81 13.97 18.99
C SER A 435 -13.56 12.77 18.06
N GLY A 436 -14.22 12.73 16.91
CA GLY A 436 -14.02 11.67 15.90
C GLY A 436 -12.58 11.55 15.40
N TYR A 437 -11.90 12.69 15.25
CA TYR A 437 -10.48 12.70 14.85
C TYR A 437 -9.59 12.03 15.89
N ALA A 438 -9.73 12.43 17.18
CA ALA A 438 -8.96 11.85 18.27
C ALA A 438 -9.26 10.36 18.48
N ASN A 439 -10.53 9.96 18.42
CA ASN A 439 -10.97 8.58 18.59
C ASN A 439 -10.41 7.67 17.47
N SER A 440 -10.35 8.17 16.24
CA SER A 440 -9.77 7.41 15.12
C SER A 440 -8.27 7.14 15.33
N MET A 441 -7.55 8.04 15.99
CA MET A 441 -6.14 7.84 16.36
C MET A 441 -5.96 6.82 17.49
N VAL A 442 -6.92 6.74 18.44
CA VAL A 442 -6.90 5.67 19.46
C VAL A 442 -6.98 4.28 18.82
N LEU A 443 -7.79 4.11 17.78
CA LEU A 443 -7.81 2.85 17.02
C LEU A 443 -6.43 2.52 16.42
N CYS A 444 -5.74 3.54 15.88
CA CYS A 444 -4.36 3.37 15.39
C CYS A 444 -3.41 2.90 16.48
N VAL A 445 -3.50 3.45 17.68
CA VAL A 445 -2.69 3.03 18.85
C VAL A 445 -2.89 1.55 19.14
N ILE A 446 -4.15 1.08 19.20
CA ILE A 446 -4.47 -0.32 19.46
C ILE A 446 -3.83 -1.24 18.42
N VAL A 447 -4.00 -0.93 17.14
CA VAL A 447 -3.45 -1.73 16.03
C VAL A 447 -1.92 -1.74 16.05
N LEU A 448 -1.28 -0.59 16.34
CA LEU A 448 0.18 -0.49 16.44
C LEU A 448 0.76 -1.25 17.63
N ILE A 449 0.06 -1.31 18.76
CA ILE A 449 0.46 -2.15 19.91
C ILE A 449 0.48 -3.62 19.50
N PHE A 450 -0.52 -4.12 18.77
CA PHE A 450 -0.50 -5.48 18.25
C PHE A 450 0.65 -5.71 17.25
N GLY A 451 0.93 -4.72 16.39
CA GLY A 451 2.09 -4.73 15.51
C GLY A 451 3.41 -4.78 16.29
N LEU A 452 3.54 -3.98 17.34
CA LEU A 452 4.70 -3.96 18.23
C LEU A 452 4.91 -5.31 18.94
N ILE A 453 3.84 -5.92 19.45
CA ILE A 453 3.87 -7.26 20.04
C ILE A 453 4.31 -8.30 19.00
N ALA A 454 3.86 -8.19 17.76
CA ALA A 454 4.26 -9.11 16.69
C ALA A 454 5.77 -9.00 16.40
N VAL A 455 6.29 -7.80 16.18
CA VAL A 455 7.73 -7.60 15.90
C VAL A 455 8.62 -7.94 17.10
N SER A 456 8.13 -7.76 18.34
CA SER A 456 8.86 -8.17 19.54
C SER A 456 9.06 -9.67 19.65
N ARG A 457 8.28 -10.47 18.92
CA ARG A 457 8.34 -11.93 18.88
C ARG A 457 9.13 -12.48 17.68
N PHE A 458 9.78 -11.64 16.89
CA PHE A 458 10.71 -12.10 15.85
C PHE A 458 11.81 -12.97 16.48
N THR A 459 12.11 -14.10 15.85
CA THR A 459 13.15 -15.02 16.30
C THR A 459 14.48 -14.69 15.63
N GLU A 460 15.56 -14.91 16.34
CA GLU A 460 16.91 -14.92 15.79
C GLU A 460 17.12 -16.16 14.93
N ARG A 461 18.04 -16.06 13.97
CA ARG A 461 18.48 -17.21 13.20
C ARG A 461 19.11 -18.19 14.20
N THR A 462 18.48 -19.33 14.42
CA THR A 462 19.18 -20.47 15.02
C THR A 462 20.22 -20.92 13.99
N ASP A 463 21.49 -20.69 14.24
CA ASP A 463 22.61 -21.27 13.49
C ASP A 463 22.66 -22.79 13.72
N THR A 464 21.66 -23.50 13.19
CA THR A 464 21.60 -24.96 13.13
C THR A 464 22.19 -25.50 11.83
N ALA A 465 23.11 -24.76 11.18
CA ALA A 465 23.82 -25.19 9.99
C ALA A 465 25.34 -25.25 10.19
N ALA A 466 25.81 -25.52 11.42
CA ALA A 466 27.22 -25.72 11.73
C ALA A 466 27.47 -27.00 12.54
N ALA A 467 26.64 -28.03 12.31
CA ALA A 467 26.93 -29.37 12.82
C ALA A 467 26.14 -30.39 11.96
N ASP A 468 26.70 -30.67 10.75
CA ASP A 468 26.64 -32.00 10.09
C ASP A 468 27.59 -31.94 8.88
#